data_d246a719283d625d54962a70bf797b36
#
_entry.id   d246a719283d625d54962a70bf797b36
#
_cell.length_a   1.000
_cell.length_b   1.000
_cell.length_c   1.000
_cell.angle_alpha   90.00
_cell.angle_beta   90.00
_cell.angle_gamma   90.00
#
_symmetry.space_group_name_H-M   'P 1'
#
loop_
_entity.id
_entity.type
_entity.pdbx_description
1 polymer ?
#
loop_
_entity_poly.entity_id
_entity_poly.type
_entity_poly.pdbx_seq_one_letter_code
_entity_poly.pdbx_strand_id
1 'polypeptide(L)'
;MRLDDGTVARLDRHVSRLAGAAAYFGYRWAEAAVREALASVAARHPDGRWRVRLLLSADGSPTVECTPRGGETQPWRIDFAAEPVDPRDPFVLHKTTHRKAYENARRSRPDVDDVLLWNADGEVTESTIANVVAEIDGVRYTPPVRCGLLAGTFRAEQIDAGVIHERVLTKADIASASRLWLINSVRGWVEAELVISSPHG
;
A
#
# COMPACT_ATOMS: atom_id res chain seq x y z
N MET A 1 4.47 8.51 -2.76
CA MET A 1 5.78 8.07 -3.27
C MET A 1 6.84 8.48 -2.26
N ARG A 2 8.01 7.88 -2.29
CA ARG A 2 9.19 8.29 -1.51
C ARG A 2 10.06 9.16 -2.40
N LEU A 3 10.50 10.29 -1.89
CA LEU A 3 11.50 11.16 -2.49
C LEU A 3 12.64 11.27 -1.48
N ASP A 4 13.82 10.83 -1.86
CA ASP A 4 15.05 10.89 -1.06
C ASP A 4 16.11 11.62 -1.90
N ASP A 5 16.69 12.68 -1.36
CA ASP A 5 17.79 13.45 -1.94
C ASP A 5 17.55 13.76 -3.43
N GLY A 6 16.43 14.43 -3.73
CA GLY A 6 16.03 14.81 -5.09
C GLY A 6 15.57 13.69 -6.01
N THR A 7 15.50 12.44 -5.54
CA THR A 7 15.15 11.28 -6.38
C THR A 7 13.84 10.62 -5.96
N VAL A 8 12.86 10.58 -6.86
CA VAL A 8 11.60 9.85 -6.64
C VAL A 8 11.81 8.35 -6.86
N ALA A 9 11.76 7.59 -5.78
CA ALA A 9 11.93 6.14 -5.86
C ALA A 9 10.80 5.48 -6.67
N ARG A 10 11.14 4.52 -7.56
CA ARG A 10 10.20 3.74 -8.37
C ARG A 10 9.29 4.59 -9.26
N LEU A 11 9.81 5.71 -9.79
CA LEU A 11 9.04 6.68 -10.56
C LEU A 11 8.23 6.00 -11.68
N ASP A 12 8.86 5.20 -12.52
CA ASP A 12 8.19 4.57 -13.67
C ASP A 12 7.07 3.62 -13.26
N ARG A 13 7.25 2.85 -12.18
CA ARG A 13 6.19 1.99 -11.64
C ARG A 13 5.00 2.80 -11.11
N HIS A 14 5.25 3.96 -10.50
CA HIS A 14 4.19 4.85 -10.06
C HIS A 14 3.44 5.49 -11.22
N VAL A 15 4.15 5.93 -12.25
CA VAL A 15 3.58 6.53 -13.47
C VAL A 15 2.74 5.48 -14.20
N SER A 16 3.26 4.28 -14.43
CA SER A 16 2.54 3.18 -15.07
C SER A 16 1.25 2.80 -14.31
N ARG A 17 1.31 2.68 -12.98
CA ARG A 17 0.12 2.38 -12.18
C ARG A 17 -0.92 3.51 -12.24
N LEU A 18 -0.48 4.77 -12.26
CA LEU A 18 -1.40 5.91 -12.40
C LEU A 18 -2.04 5.93 -13.78
N ALA A 19 -1.28 5.64 -14.85
CA ALA A 19 -1.79 5.52 -16.21
C ALA A 19 -2.87 4.44 -16.32
N GLY A 20 -2.64 3.26 -15.72
CA GLY A 20 -3.63 2.19 -15.67
C GLY A 20 -4.91 2.60 -14.93
N ALA A 21 -4.80 3.31 -13.81
CA ALA A 21 -5.96 3.84 -13.10
C ALA A 21 -6.69 4.92 -13.91
N ALA A 22 -5.96 5.85 -14.56
CA ALA A 22 -6.54 6.87 -15.43
C ALA A 22 -7.33 6.24 -16.58
N ALA A 23 -6.78 5.22 -17.24
CA ALA A 23 -7.47 4.49 -18.29
C ALA A 23 -8.73 3.79 -17.80
N TYR A 24 -8.68 3.13 -16.63
CA TYR A 24 -9.82 2.44 -16.03
C TYR A 24 -10.98 3.39 -15.71
N PHE A 25 -10.67 4.56 -15.12
CA PHE A 25 -11.69 5.55 -14.73
C PHE A 25 -12.04 6.56 -15.83
N GLY A 26 -11.48 6.44 -17.04
CA GLY A 26 -11.75 7.35 -18.16
C GLY A 26 -11.17 8.76 -17.96
N TYR A 27 -10.11 8.91 -17.19
CA TYR A 27 -9.42 10.19 -16.99
C TYR A 27 -8.49 10.50 -18.17
N ARG A 28 -8.33 11.78 -18.48
CA ARG A 28 -7.31 12.20 -19.46
C ARG A 28 -5.92 11.85 -18.92
N TRP A 29 -5.08 11.32 -19.80
CA TRP A 29 -3.71 10.97 -19.44
C TRP A 29 -2.71 11.82 -20.21
N ALA A 30 -1.85 12.51 -19.47
CA ALA A 30 -0.76 13.32 -19.99
C ALA A 30 0.53 13.00 -19.23
N GLU A 31 1.25 11.95 -19.65
CA GLU A 31 2.43 11.46 -18.95
C GLU A 31 3.50 12.54 -18.79
N ALA A 32 3.73 13.37 -19.82
CA ALA A 32 4.70 14.44 -19.77
C ALA A 32 4.41 15.43 -18.63
N ALA A 33 3.15 15.85 -18.48
CA ALA A 33 2.74 16.77 -17.41
C ALA A 33 2.91 16.15 -16.02
N VAL A 34 2.61 14.85 -15.87
CA VAL A 34 2.80 14.12 -14.61
C VAL A 34 4.28 14.04 -14.24
N ARG A 35 5.15 13.71 -15.20
CA ARG A 35 6.60 13.62 -14.98
C ARG A 35 7.22 14.98 -14.69
N GLU A 36 6.79 16.02 -15.39
CA GLU A 36 7.25 17.40 -15.15
C GLU A 36 6.87 17.89 -13.76
N ALA A 37 5.63 17.66 -13.33
CA ALA A 37 5.19 18.00 -11.97
C ALA A 37 6.01 17.31 -10.88
N LEU A 38 6.33 16.01 -11.05
CA LEU A 38 7.18 15.27 -10.13
C LEU A 38 8.63 15.75 -10.15
N ALA A 39 9.20 16.02 -11.34
CA ALA A 39 10.56 16.56 -11.48
C ALA A 39 10.70 17.94 -10.83
N SER A 40 9.68 18.81 -11.00
CA SER A 40 9.64 20.13 -10.35
C SER A 40 9.64 20.02 -8.82
N VAL A 41 8.91 19.06 -8.24
CA VAL A 41 8.92 18.82 -6.79
C VAL A 41 10.27 18.27 -6.35
N ALA A 42 10.84 17.32 -7.08
CA ALA A 42 12.16 16.75 -6.77
C ALA A 42 13.25 17.82 -6.76
N ALA A 43 13.25 18.72 -7.74
CA ALA A 43 14.21 19.84 -7.82
C ALA A 43 14.09 20.84 -6.66
N ARG A 44 12.89 21.02 -6.10
CA ARG A 44 12.69 21.88 -4.91
C ARG A 44 13.06 21.21 -3.58
N HIS A 45 13.33 19.91 -3.58
CA HIS A 45 13.69 19.12 -2.40
C HIS A 45 14.93 18.27 -2.72
N PRO A 46 16.10 18.92 -2.99
CA PRO A 46 17.31 18.22 -3.40
C PRO A 46 17.89 17.33 -2.29
N ASP A 47 17.55 17.63 -1.04
CA ASP A 47 18.09 16.96 0.14
C ASP A 47 16.96 16.45 1.05
N GLY A 48 17.26 15.40 1.81
CA GLY A 48 16.40 14.88 2.86
C GLY A 48 15.35 13.88 2.36
N ARG A 49 14.44 13.52 3.28
CA ARG A 49 13.45 12.45 3.06
C ARG A 49 12.04 13.00 3.06
N TRP A 50 11.31 12.76 1.97
CA TRP A 50 10.00 13.33 1.75
C TRP A 50 8.98 12.28 1.33
N ARG A 51 7.73 12.53 1.71
CA ARG A 51 6.56 11.83 1.17
C ARG A 51 5.94 12.70 0.09
N VAL A 52 5.88 12.19 -1.14
CA VAL A 52 5.22 12.82 -2.27
C VAL A 52 3.87 12.17 -2.52
N ARG A 53 2.81 12.97 -2.59
CA ARG A 53 1.46 12.58 -2.97
C ARG A 53 1.12 13.26 -4.29
N LEU A 54 0.89 12.46 -5.33
CA LEU A 54 0.42 12.91 -6.63
C LEU A 54 -1.07 12.59 -6.75
N LEU A 55 -1.84 13.57 -7.12
CA LEU A 55 -3.25 13.48 -7.46
C LEU A 55 -3.41 13.81 -8.95
N LEU A 56 -4.27 13.06 -9.65
CA LEU A 56 -4.66 13.32 -11.03
C LEU A 56 -6.13 13.63 -11.07
N SER A 57 -6.48 14.79 -11.61
CA SER A 57 -7.87 15.17 -11.85
C SER A 57 -8.39 14.53 -13.15
N ALA A 58 -9.73 14.48 -13.33
CA ALA A 58 -10.34 13.84 -14.50
C ALA A 58 -9.93 14.50 -15.83
N ASP A 59 -9.62 15.79 -15.81
CA ASP A 59 -9.11 16.56 -16.96
C ASP A 59 -7.63 16.28 -17.29
N GLY A 60 -6.95 15.44 -16.49
CA GLY A 60 -5.54 15.10 -16.66
C GLY A 60 -4.57 16.03 -15.93
N SER A 61 -5.05 16.99 -15.15
CA SER A 61 -4.22 17.92 -14.41
C SER A 61 -3.59 17.25 -13.18
N PRO A 62 -2.24 17.20 -13.05
CA PRO A 62 -1.58 16.66 -11.87
C PRO A 62 -1.45 17.72 -10.77
N THR A 63 -1.69 17.31 -9.52
CA THR A 63 -1.36 18.10 -8.32
C THR A 63 -0.40 17.30 -7.45
N VAL A 64 0.67 17.92 -6.95
CA VAL A 64 1.70 17.26 -6.16
C VAL A 64 1.86 17.95 -4.82
N GLU A 65 1.69 17.17 -3.75
CA GLU A 65 1.95 17.57 -2.36
C GLU A 65 3.24 16.90 -1.87
N CYS A 66 4.06 17.62 -1.12
CA CYS A 66 5.28 17.11 -0.54
C CYS A 66 5.32 17.43 0.95
N THR A 67 5.58 16.41 1.78
CA THR A 67 5.67 16.55 3.24
C THR A 67 6.92 15.85 3.76
N PRO A 68 7.61 16.38 4.80
CA PRO A 68 8.73 15.71 5.42
C PRO A 68 8.33 14.28 5.88
N ARG A 69 9.27 13.34 5.75
CA ARG A 69 9.05 11.97 6.20
C ARG A 69 9.82 11.71 7.49
N GLY A 70 9.08 11.32 8.55
CA GLY A 70 9.66 10.78 9.78
C GLY A 70 10.16 9.34 9.62
N GLY A 71 10.93 8.86 10.59
CA GLY A 71 11.30 7.45 10.72
C GLY A 71 10.23 6.64 11.47
N GLU A 72 10.04 5.39 11.07
CA GLU A 72 9.28 4.42 11.86
C GLU A 72 10.25 3.75 12.85
N THR A 73 9.93 3.74 14.13
CA THR A 73 10.87 3.29 15.18
C THR A 73 10.40 2.05 15.96
N GLN A 74 9.17 1.60 15.77
CA GLN A 74 8.62 0.45 16.49
C GLN A 74 7.80 -0.44 15.56
N PRO A 75 7.66 -1.74 15.89
CA PRO A 75 6.72 -2.62 15.20
C PRO A 75 5.29 -2.06 15.30
N TRP A 76 4.54 -2.15 14.20
CA TRP A 76 3.14 -1.73 14.19
C TRP A 76 2.24 -2.82 14.73
N ARG A 77 1.40 -2.44 15.67
CA ARG A 77 0.35 -3.32 16.19
C ARG A 77 -0.77 -3.39 15.16
N ILE A 78 -1.08 -4.60 14.71
CA ILE A 78 -2.10 -4.83 13.69
C ILE A 78 -3.12 -5.86 14.17
N ASP A 79 -4.36 -5.78 13.64
CA ASP A 79 -5.38 -6.80 13.80
C ASP A 79 -6.23 -6.89 12.53
N PHE A 80 -7.15 -7.82 12.47
CA PHE A 80 -8.03 -7.98 11.32
C PHE A 80 -9.19 -6.98 11.34
N ALA A 81 -9.59 -6.52 10.16
CA ALA A 81 -10.84 -5.78 9.98
C ALA A 81 -12.04 -6.63 10.44
N ALA A 82 -13.06 -5.99 11.01
CA ALA A 82 -14.26 -6.70 11.47
C ALA A 82 -15.04 -7.33 10.30
N GLU A 83 -15.10 -6.65 9.14
CA GLU A 83 -15.86 -7.05 7.99
C GLU A 83 -14.94 -7.31 6.78
N PRO A 84 -15.32 -8.25 5.89
CA PRO A 84 -14.58 -8.51 4.67
C PRO A 84 -14.75 -7.36 3.66
N VAL A 85 -13.78 -7.25 2.75
CA VAL A 85 -13.85 -6.37 1.58
C VAL A 85 -14.28 -7.15 0.33
N ASP A 86 -14.93 -6.47 -0.63
CA ASP A 86 -15.18 -7.06 -1.96
C ASP A 86 -13.87 -7.03 -2.78
N PRO A 87 -13.31 -8.18 -3.16
CA PRO A 87 -12.08 -8.24 -3.94
C PRO A 87 -12.22 -7.66 -5.35
N ARG A 88 -13.45 -7.40 -5.82
CA ARG A 88 -13.73 -6.80 -7.13
C ARG A 88 -14.01 -5.30 -7.06
N ASP A 89 -14.02 -4.70 -5.85
CA ASP A 89 -14.20 -3.26 -5.71
C ASP A 89 -13.03 -2.52 -6.39
N PRO A 90 -13.29 -1.72 -7.45
CA PRO A 90 -12.24 -0.99 -8.15
C PRO A 90 -11.46 -0.04 -7.24
N PHE A 91 -12.05 0.39 -6.12
CA PHE A 91 -11.41 1.29 -5.17
C PHE A 91 -10.42 0.59 -4.22
N VAL A 92 -10.42 -0.73 -4.16
CA VAL A 92 -9.32 -1.50 -3.53
C VAL A 92 -8.25 -1.87 -4.56
N LEU A 93 -8.62 -2.12 -5.83
CA LEU A 93 -7.68 -2.48 -6.88
C LEU A 93 -6.89 -1.29 -7.44
N HIS A 94 -7.46 -0.08 -7.39
CA HIS A 94 -6.84 1.15 -7.88
C HIS A 94 -6.57 2.15 -6.76
N LYS A 95 -5.43 2.85 -6.86
CA LYS A 95 -5.05 3.86 -5.87
C LYS A 95 -5.78 5.17 -6.12
N THR A 96 -6.88 5.37 -5.40
CA THR A 96 -7.76 6.54 -5.53
C THR A 96 -7.87 7.34 -4.23
N THR A 97 -8.60 8.45 -4.27
CA THR A 97 -9.02 9.20 -3.08
C THR A 97 -10.28 8.64 -2.44
N HIS A 98 -11.02 7.76 -3.13
CA HIS A 98 -12.16 7.05 -2.56
C HIS A 98 -11.66 5.90 -1.70
N ARG A 99 -11.72 6.08 -0.37
CA ARG A 99 -11.11 5.16 0.61
C ARG A 99 -12.10 4.62 1.64
N LYS A 100 -13.40 4.59 1.29
CA LYS A 100 -14.47 4.22 2.22
C LYS A 100 -14.26 2.83 2.86
N ALA A 101 -13.87 1.84 2.07
CA ALA A 101 -13.59 0.48 2.57
C ALA A 101 -12.47 0.49 3.63
N TYR A 102 -11.35 1.15 3.32
CA TYR A 102 -10.21 1.28 4.23
C TYR A 102 -10.53 2.08 5.51
N GLU A 103 -11.30 3.16 5.37
CA GLU A 103 -11.73 4.00 6.51
C GLU A 103 -12.69 3.24 7.42
N ASN A 104 -13.60 2.44 6.86
CA ASN A 104 -14.49 1.59 7.63
C ASN A 104 -13.69 0.52 8.39
N ALA A 105 -12.77 -0.17 7.70
CA ALA A 105 -11.90 -1.15 8.30
C ALA A 105 -11.08 -0.55 9.44
N ARG A 106 -10.46 0.62 9.24
CA ARG A 106 -9.65 1.30 10.27
C ARG A 106 -10.48 1.71 11.50
N ARG A 107 -11.72 2.14 11.28
CA ARG A 107 -12.65 2.52 12.39
C ARG A 107 -13.09 1.33 13.22
N SER A 108 -13.10 0.11 12.67
CA SER A 108 -13.48 -1.08 13.43
C SER A 108 -12.47 -1.45 14.52
N ARG A 109 -11.23 -0.96 14.40
CA ARG A 109 -10.11 -1.25 15.32
C ARG A 109 -9.26 0.01 15.59
N PRO A 110 -9.79 0.95 16.40
CA PRO A 110 -9.07 2.20 16.71
C PRO A 110 -7.86 2.00 17.63
N ASP A 111 -7.76 0.86 18.29
CA ASP A 111 -6.79 0.49 19.31
C ASP A 111 -5.46 -0.06 18.75
N VAL A 112 -5.35 -0.27 17.42
CA VAL A 112 -4.14 -0.75 16.74
C VAL A 112 -3.60 0.31 15.78
N ASP A 113 -2.39 0.13 15.25
CA ASP A 113 -1.77 1.10 14.33
C ASP A 113 -2.32 0.97 12.90
N ASP A 114 -2.66 -0.26 12.47
CA ASP A 114 -3.35 -0.52 11.20
C ASP A 114 -4.15 -1.83 11.27
N VAL A 115 -4.99 -2.09 10.27
CA VAL A 115 -5.79 -3.31 10.19
C VAL A 115 -5.54 -4.06 8.89
N LEU A 116 -5.50 -5.40 8.97
CA LEU A 116 -5.45 -6.28 7.83
C LEU A 116 -6.87 -6.52 7.29
N LEU A 117 -7.04 -6.26 6.00
CA LEU A 117 -8.27 -6.57 5.28
C LEU A 117 -8.24 -8.02 4.80
N TRP A 118 -9.41 -8.57 4.60
CA TRP A 118 -9.64 -9.94 4.11
C TRP A 118 -10.91 -9.97 3.27
N ASN A 119 -11.03 -10.94 2.37
CA ASN A 119 -12.19 -11.11 1.50
C ASN A 119 -13.15 -12.20 2.03
N ALA A 120 -14.32 -12.33 1.40
CA ALA A 120 -15.37 -13.28 1.83
C ALA A 120 -14.93 -14.76 1.76
N ASP A 121 -13.88 -15.07 1.01
CA ASP A 121 -13.29 -16.42 0.96
C ASP A 121 -12.32 -16.69 2.12
N GLY A 122 -12.15 -15.72 3.04
CA GLY A 122 -11.23 -15.80 4.18
C GLY A 122 -9.76 -15.54 3.84
N GLU A 123 -9.47 -15.07 2.62
CA GLU A 123 -8.14 -14.75 2.17
C GLU A 123 -7.75 -13.33 2.67
N VAL A 124 -6.58 -13.20 3.26
CA VAL A 124 -6.01 -11.89 3.63
C VAL A 124 -5.60 -11.14 2.37
N THR A 125 -5.83 -9.83 2.35
CA THR A 125 -5.57 -9.00 1.18
C THR A 125 -4.38 -8.05 1.42
N GLU A 126 -4.59 -6.97 2.14
CA GLU A 126 -3.59 -5.97 2.47
C GLU A 126 -3.95 -5.24 3.77
N SER A 127 -3.18 -4.25 4.20
CA SER A 127 -3.60 -3.30 5.23
C SER A 127 -4.21 -2.03 4.63
N THR A 128 -4.67 -1.11 5.47
CA THR A 128 -5.31 0.11 4.94
C THR A 128 -4.36 1.01 4.16
N ILE A 129 -3.04 0.90 4.35
CA ILE A 129 -2.05 1.77 3.68
C ILE A 129 -0.85 1.02 3.10
N ALA A 130 -0.78 -0.33 3.24
CA ALA A 130 0.39 -1.11 2.87
C ALA A 130 -0.02 -2.54 2.45
N ASN A 131 0.82 -3.20 1.66
CA ASN A 131 0.69 -4.64 1.45
C ASN A 131 1.28 -5.39 2.64
N VAL A 132 0.75 -6.58 2.94
CA VAL A 132 1.25 -7.44 4.01
C VAL A 132 2.25 -8.46 3.48
N VAL A 133 3.28 -8.76 4.28
CA VAL A 133 4.21 -9.86 4.05
C VAL A 133 4.28 -10.70 5.33
N ALA A 134 4.16 -12.02 5.17
CA ALA A 134 4.30 -13.00 6.25
C ALA A 134 5.46 -13.94 5.95
N GLU A 135 6.30 -14.22 6.96
CA GLU A 135 7.36 -15.22 6.86
C GLU A 135 6.85 -16.55 7.46
N ILE A 136 6.84 -17.57 6.62
CA ILE A 136 6.37 -18.93 6.96
C ILE A 136 7.45 -19.89 6.49
N ASP A 137 7.96 -20.73 7.40
CA ASP A 137 9.04 -21.67 7.11
C ASP A 137 10.28 -21.03 6.47
N GLY A 138 10.61 -19.79 6.89
CA GLY A 138 11.74 -19.03 6.39
C GLY A 138 11.56 -18.40 5.02
N VAL A 139 10.38 -18.52 4.40
CA VAL A 139 10.03 -17.91 3.11
C VAL A 139 9.03 -16.77 3.31
N ARG A 140 9.23 -15.66 2.62
CA ARG A 140 8.37 -14.48 2.69
C ARG A 140 7.30 -14.51 1.63
N TYR A 141 6.05 -14.44 2.05
CA TYR A 141 4.88 -14.48 1.20
C TYR A 141 4.03 -13.22 1.30
N THR A 142 3.39 -12.85 0.20
CA THR A 142 2.41 -11.76 0.11
C THR A 142 1.19 -12.24 -0.68
N PRO A 143 -0.04 -11.83 -0.33
CA PRO A 143 -1.22 -12.24 -1.10
C PRO A 143 -1.14 -11.79 -2.56
N PRO A 144 -1.64 -12.60 -3.52
CA PRO A 144 -1.75 -12.21 -4.91
C PRO A 144 -2.86 -11.16 -5.12
N VAL A 145 -2.73 -10.35 -6.17
CA VAL A 145 -3.67 -9.25 -6.47
C VAL A 145 -5.13 -9.74 -6.60
N ARG A 146 -5.34 -10.97 -7.08
CA ARG A 146 -6.68 -11.56 -7.22
C ARG A 146 -7.45 -11.70 -5.89
N CYS A 147 -6.77 -11.69 -4.74
CA CYS A 147 -7.42 -11.68 -3.42
C CYS A 147 -8.13 -10.34 -3.12
N GLY A 148 -7.93 -9.29 -3.95
CA GLY A 148 -8.54 -7.97 -3.77
C GLY A 148 -7.65 -7.00 -3.01
N LEU A 149 -6.54 -6.61 -3.62
CA LEU A 149 -5.58 -5.66 -3.04
C LEU A 149 -4.98 -4.74 -4.10
N LEU A 150 -4.45 -3.63 -3.66
CA LEU A 150 -3.70 -2.74 -4.51
C LEU A 150 -2.35 -3.36 -4.90
N ALA A 151 -2.05 -3.41 -6.20
CA ALA A 151 -0.72 -3.78 -6.70
C ALA A 151 0.32 -2.71 -6.30
N GLY A 152 0.92 -2.86 -5.11
CA GLY A 152 1.89 -1.92 -4.56
C GLY A 152 3.18 -1.89 -5.38
N THR A 153 3.70 -0.70 -5.68
CA THR A 153 4.93 -0.56 -6.49
C THR A 153 6.17 -1.08 -5.77
N PHE A 154 6.22 -1.00 -4.45
CA PHE A 154 7.29 -1.60 -3.66
C PHE A 154 7.11 -3.12 -3.56
N ARG A 155 5.87 -3.60 -3.39
CA ARG A 155 5.56 -5.03 -3.45
C ARG A 155 6.02 -5.64 -4.78
N ALA A 156 5.69 -5.02 -5.92
CA ALA A 156 6.10 -5.49 -7.23
C ALA A 156 7.63 -5.55 -7.37
N GLU A 157 8.34 -4.53 -6.91
CA GLU A 157 9.82 -4.52 -6.88
C GLU A 157 10.39 -5.69 -6.07
N GLN A 158 9.80 -6.01 -4.90
CA GLN A 158 10.27 -7.11 -4.05
C GLN A 158 9.98 -8.49 -4.66
N ILE A 159 8.86 -8.63 -5.39
CA ILE A 159 8.54 -9.86 -6.15
C ILE A 159 9.55 -10.05 -7.29
N ASP A 160 9.78 -9.01 -8.10
CA ASP A 160 10.73 -9.08 -9.21
C ASP A 160 12.17 -9.37 -8.76
N ALA A 161 12.53 -8.92 -7.56
CA ALA A 161 13.82 -9.21 -6.93
C ALA A 161 13.89 -10.60 -6.26
N GLY A 162 12.80 -11.37 -6.27
CA GLY A 162 12.73 -12.69 -5.61
C GLY A 162 12.80 -12.66 -4.09
N VAL A 163 12.58 -11.48 -3.46
CA VAL A 163 12.63 -11.30 -2.01
C VAL A 163 11.35 -11.79 -1.34
N ILE A 164 10.21 -11.66 -2.04
CA ILE A 164 8.91 -12.15 -1.60
C ILE A 164 8.22 -12.92 -2.73
N HIS A 165 7.35 -13.87 -2.38
CA HIS A 165 6.62 -14.71 -3.31
C HIS A 165 5.12 -14.56 -3.11
N GLU A 166 4.33 -14.71 -4.18
CA GLU A 166 2.88 -14.70 -4.05
C GLU A 166 2.35 -16.03 -3.52
N ARG A 167 1.53 -15.97 -2.48
CA ARG A 167 0.77 -17.08 -1.91
C ARG A 167 -0.51 -16.54 -1.30
N VAL A 168 -1.62 -17.22 -1.47
CA VAL A 168 -2.84 -16.94 -0.71
C VAL A 168 -2.54 -17.15 0.77
N LEU A 169 -2.85 -16.15 1.57
CA LEU A 169 -2.66 -16.16 3.02
C LEU A 169 -4.02 -16.10 3.70
N THR A 170 -4.23 -16.98 4.65
CA THR A 170 -5.41 -16.99 5.54
C THR A 170 -5.10 -16.26 6.84
N LYS A 171 -6.13 -15.99 7.66
CA LYS A 171 -5.94 -15.45 9.01
C LYS A 171 -5.07 -16.39 9.87
N ALA A 172 -5.19 -17.70 9.67
CA ALA A 172 -4.39 -18.70 10.37
C ALA A 172 -2.91 -18.63 9.95
N ASP A 173 -2.62 -18.45 8.64
CA ASP A 173 -1.25 -18.25 8.15
C ASP A 173 -0.61 -17.00 8.78
N ILE A 174 -1.36 -15.89 8.87
CA ILE A 174 -0.88 -14.67 9.52
C ILE A 174 -0.61 -14.89 11.01
N ALA A 175 -1.51 -15.60 11.71
CA ALA A 175 -1.37 -15.86 13.15
C ALA A 175 -0.19 -16.81 13.47
N SER A 176 0.18 -17.70 12.55
CA SER A 176 1.29 -18.65 12.71
C SER A 176 2.62 -18.18 12.09
N ALA A 177 2.63 -17.05 11.40
CA ALA A 177 3.83 -16.51 10.78
C ALA A 177 4.92 -16.19 11.82
N SER A 178 6.17 -16.54 11.50
CA SER A 178 7.33 -16.23 12.36
C SER A 178 7.61 -14.73 12.45
N ARG A 179 7.32 -13.99 11.38
CA ARG A 179 7.45 -12.52 11.29
C ARG A 179 6.42 -11.95 10.34
N LEU A 180 6.01 -10.72 10.62
CA LEU A 180 5.07 -9.96 9.78
C LEU A 180 5.64 -8.59 9.44
N TRP A 181 5.34 -8.11 8.25
CA TRP A 181 5.67 -6.75 7.82
C TRP A 181 4.51 -6.13 7.04
N LEU A 182 4.39 -4.82 7.17
CA LEU A 182 3.63 -3.98 6.27
C LEU A 182 4.60 -3.25 5.34
N ILE A 183 4.40 -3.38 4.03
CA ILE A 183 5.32 -2.83 3.05
C ILE A 183 4.64 -1.82 2.11
N ASN A 184 5.25 -0.67 1.91
CA ASN A 184 4.78 0.29 0.91
C ASN A 184 5.93 1.15 0.35
N SER A 185 5.65 1.88 -0.73
CA SER A 185 6.66 2.69 -1.43
C SER A 185 7.19 3.89 -0.63
N VAL A 186 6.55 4.29 0.45
CA VAL A 186 6.98 5.43 1.29
C VAL A 186 7.88 4.93 2.42
N ARG A 187 7.41 3.93 3.17
CA ARG A 187 8.07 3.44 4.38
C ARG A 187 9.07 2.31 4.13
N GLY A 188 8.95 1.60 3.01
CA GLY A 188 9.68 0.36 2.79
C GLY A 188 9.08 -0.77 3.63
N TRP A 189 9.91 -1.47 4.37
CA TRP A 189 9.55 -2.52 5.30
C TRP A 189 9.27 -1.91 6.68
N VAL A 190 8.09 -2.19 7.24
CA VAL A 190 7.71 -1.86 8.62
C VAL A 190 7.36 -3.17 9.31
N GLU A 191 8.08 -3.54 10.35
CA GLU A 191 7.77 -4.73 11.14
C GLU A 191 6.39 -4.57 11.81
N ALA A 192 5.64 -5.66 11.90
CA ALA A 192 4.30 -5.65 12.46
C ALA A 192 4.09 -6.84 13.40
N GLU A 193 3.25 -6.61 14.41
CA GLU A 193 2.86 -7.62 15.40
C GLU A 193 1.34 -7.77 15.40
N LEU A 194 0.86 -8.99 15.22
CA LEU A 194 -0.57 -9.29 15.31
C LEU A 194 -0.99 -9.26 16.78
N VAL A 195 -1.89 -8.35 17.12
CA VAL A 195 -2.51 -8.27 18.45
C VAL A 195 -3.92 -8.84 18.33
N ILE A 196 -4.07 -10.12 18.68
CA ILE A 196 -5.39 -10.75 18.71
C ILE A 196 -6.12 -10.20 19.94
N SER A 197 -7.06 -9.29 19.73
CA SER A 197 -7.98 -8.91 20.82
C SER A 197 -8.95 -10.06 21.07
N SER A 198 -9.06 -10.46 22.32
CA SER A 198 -10.16 -11.33 22.73
C SER A 198 -11.49 -10.67 22.31
N PRO A 199 -12.44 -11.43 21.73
CA PRO A 199 -13.73 -10.85 21.42
C PRO A 199 -14.30 -10.25 22.70
N HIS A 200 -14.68 -8.99 22.63
CA HIS A 200 -15.40 -8.34 23.70
C HIS A 200 -16.69 -9.12 23.93
N GLY A 201 -16.78 -9.79 25.10
CA GLY A 201 -17.95 -10.49 25.56
C GLY A 201 -19.14 -9.54 25.77
#